data_eb6314b6db55ff4524bbbabdaef09bd6
#
_entry.id   eb6314b6db55ff4524bbbabdaef09bd6
#
_cell.length_a   1.000
_cell.length_b   1.000
_cell.length_c   1.000
_cell.angle_alpha   90.00
_cell.angle_beta   90.00
_cell.angle_gamma   90.00
#
_symmetry.space_group_name_H-M   'P 1'
#
loop_
_entity.id
_entity.type
_entity.pdbx_description
1 polymer ?
#
loop_
_entity_poly.entity_id
_entity_poly.type
_entity_poly.pdbx_seq_one_letter_code
_entity_poly.pdbx_strand_id
1 'polypeptide(L)'
;MKVLYSPLGLSYGTLYSAILLTRPDRIVIVTSVEAINALGTTLDAARFYHSAFEFETHVLNDPLAGFSEGRILARFMAASSERENLVNLCGGTAAMQDCVASLASILRRDGKHVREVAAIDRRDLLEQRRAPLVVGELVEISPAV
;
A
#
# COMPACT_ATOMS: atom_id res chain seq x y z
N MET A 1 16.90 -4.70 2.61
CA MET A 1 15.62 -4.47 3.30
C MET A 1 14.53 -4.27 2.27
N LYS A 2 13.36 -4.79 2.54
CA LYS A 2 12.19 -4.73 1.65
C LYS A 2 11.16 -3.79 2.25
N VAL A 3 10.69 -2.81 1.49
CA VAL A 3 9.64 -1.89 1.90
C VAL A 3 8.41 -2.05 1.00
N LEU A 4 7.24 -2.04 1.62
CA LEU A 4 5.95 -2.02 0.94
C LEU A 4 5.30 -0.66 1.13
N TYR A 5 4.99 0.01 0.04
CA TYR A 5 4.20 1.23 0.02
C TYR A 5 2.78 0.88 -0.42
N SER A 6 1.79 1.27 0.36
CA SER A 6 0.40 0.88 0.08
C SER A 6 -0.60 1.95 0.49
N PRO A 7 -1.64 2.16 -0.32
CA PRO A 7 -2.81 2.89 0.15
C PRO A 7 -3.55 2.07 1.21
N LEU A 8 -4.26 2.75 2.08
CA LEU A 8 -5.25 2.14 2.97
C LEU A 8 -6.53 2.95 2.93
N GLY A 9 -7.56 2.36 2.36
CA GLY A 9 -8.91 2.92 2.36
C GLY A 9 -9.81 2.16 3.32
N LEU A 10 -11.11 2.29 3.11
CA LEU A 10 -12.12 1.63 3.95
C LEU A 10 -12.15 0.11 3.74
N SER A 11 -11.67 -0.37 2.59
CA SER A 11 -11.51 -1.80 2.30
C SER A 11 -10.08 -2.20 2.59
N TYR A 12 -9.79 -2.61 3.80
CA TYR A 12 -8.43 -2.85 4.27
C TYR A 12 -7.87 -4.25 3.99
N GLY A 13 -8.67 -5.13 3.39
CA GLY A 13 -8.21 -6.47 3.01
C GLY A 13 -7.07 -6.48 1.99
N THR A 14 -7.01 -5.47 1.12
CA THR A 14 -5.93 -5.35 0.14
C THR A 14 -4.58 -5.10 0.81
N LEU A 15 -4.53 -4.27 1.85
CA LEU A 15 -3.31 -4.06 2.62
C LEU A 15 -2.89 -5.34 3.35
N TYR A 16 -3.85 -6.02 3.98
CA TYR A 16 -3.60 -7.28 4.67
C TYR A 16 -2.97 -8.31 3.72
N SER A 17 -3.58 -8.52 2.55
CA SER A 17 -3.04 -9.43 1.54
C SER A 17 -1.65 -9.02 1.06
N ALA A 18 -1.44 -7.74 0.80
CA ALA A 18 -0.15 -7.25 0.35
C ALA A 18 0.95 -7.52 1.37
N ILE A 19 0.67 -7.30 2.66
CA ILE A 19 1.64 -7.57 3.73
C ILE A 19 2.01 -9.06 3.77
N LEU A 20 1.01 -9.94 3.79
CA LEU A 20 1.26 -11.38 3.93
C LEU A 20 1.94 -11.99 2.70
N LEU A 21 1.60 -11.49 1.51
CA LEU A 21 2.14 -12.04 0.26
C LEU A 21 3.51 -11.46 -0.12
N THR A 22 3.88 -10.30 0.40
CA THR A 22 5.19 -9.70 0.13
C THR A 22 6.17 -9.84 1.29
N ARG A 23 5.68 -9.99 2.50
CA ARG A 23 6.47 -10.11 3.74
C ARG A 23 7.53 -9.01 3.85
N PRO A 24 7.12 -7.74 3.91
CA PRO A 24 8.05 -6.63 3.96
C PRO A 24 8.71 -6.49 5.34
N ASP A 25 9.85 -5.83 5.38
CA ASP A 25 10.51 -5.44 6.63
C ASP A 25 9.96 -4.10 7.13
N ARG A 26 9.50 -3.26 6.22
CA ARG A 26 8.91 -1.95 6.54
C ARG A 26 7.70 -1.70 5.65
N ILE A 27 6.69 -1.07 6.21
CA ILE A 27 5.45 -0.73 5.50
C ILE A 27 5.22 0.77 5.62
N VAL A 28 5.00 1.42 4.49
CA VAL A 28 4.67 2.84 4.42
C VAL A 28 3.25 2.97 3.88
N ILE A 29 2.37 3.54 4.67
CA ILE A 29 0.93 3.55 4.42
C ILE A 29 0.47 4.97 4.14
N VAL A 30 -0.26 5.16 3.02
CA VAL A 30 -0.93 6.41 2.67
C VAL A 30 -2.42 6.21 2.91
N THR A 31 -3.01 7.00 3.78
CA THR A 31 -4.38 6.78 4.22
C THR A 31 -5.14 8.10 4.47
N SER A 32 -6.30 8.00 5.07
CA SER A 32 -7.15 9.13 5.44
C SER A 32 -7.52 9.05 6.92
N VAL A 33 -8.05 10.15 7.46
CA VAL A 33 -8.55 10.19 8.83
C VAL A 33 -9.64 9.13 9.05
N GLU A 34 -10.51 8.92 8.06
CA GLU A 34 -11.60 7.94 8.15
C GLU A 34 -11.08 6.51 8.12
N ALA A 35 -10.06 6.24 7.34
CA ALA A 35 -9.54 4.88 7.15
C ALA A 35 -8.52 4.45 8.21
N ILE A 36 -7.89 5.40 8.89
CA ILE A 36 -6.79 5.09 9.83
C ILE A 36 -7.25 4.21 11.00
N ASN A 37 -8.54 4.23 11.33
CA ASN A 37 -9.09 3.41 12.40
C ASN A 37 -8.98 1.91 12.13
N ALA A 38 -8.91 1.50 10.85
CA ALA A 38 -8.78 0.10 10.47
C ALA A 38 -7.32 -0.38 10.52
N LEU A 39 -6.36 0.54 10.66
CA LEU A 39 -4.93 0.20 10.56
C LEU A 39 -4.49 -0.76 11.66
N GLY A 40 -4.82 -0.46 12.91
CA GLY A 40 -4.43 -1.29 14.05
C GLY A 40 -4.89 -2.73 13.90
N THR A 41 -6.17 -2.93 13.56
CA THR A 41 -6.74 -4.25 13.35
C THR A 41 -6.04 -4.99 12.21
N THR A 42 -5.75 -4.30 11.12
CA THR A 42 -5.08 -4.89 9.96
C THR A 42 -3.66 -5.32 10.29
N LEU A 43 -2.89 -4.44 10.96
CA LEU A 43 -1.51 -4.75 11.32
C LEU A 43 -1.42 -5.84 12.37
N ASP A 44 -2.30 -5.85 13.36
CA ASP A 44 -2.33 -6.89 14.39
C ASP A 44 -2.63 -8.26 13.77
N ALA A 45 -3.58 -8.32 12.86
CA ALA A 45 -3.89 -9.56 12.14
C ALA A 45 -2.71 -10.02 11.27
N ALA A 46 -2.05 -9.11 10.58
CA ALA A 46 -0.90 -9.44 9.75
C ALA A 46 0.29 -9.95 10.59
N ARG A 47 0.53 -9.35 11.76
CA ARG A 47 1.61 -9.75 12.65
C ARG A 47 1.47 -11.17 13.20
N PHE A 48 0.27 -11.71 13.17
CA PHE A 48 0.07 -13.09 13.56
C PHE A 48 0.82 -14.07 12.65
N TYR A 49 0.99 -13.72 11.38
CA TYR A 49 1.67 -14.55 10.37
C TYR A 49 3.03 -14.00 9.94
N HIS A 50 3.25 -12.70 10.12
CA HIS A 50 4.50 -12.03 9.77
C HIS A 50 4.78 -10.97 10.85
N SER A 51 5.53 -11.34 11.87
CA SER A 51 5.64 -10.54 13.10
C SER A 51 6.66 -9.42 13.04
N ALA A 52 7.65 -9.51 12.17
CA ALA A 52 8.81 -8.63 12.19
C ALA A 52 8.73 -7.58 11.08
N PHE A 53 7.99 -6.51 11.30
CA PHE A 53 8.01 -5.33 10.44
C PHE A 53 7.81 -4.04 11.24
N GLU A 54 8.34 -2.96 10.70
CA GLU A 54 8.07 -1.60 11.17
C GLU A 54 7.06 -0.94 10.22
N PHE A 55 6.38 0.09 10.68
CA PHE A 55 5.44 0.81 9.82
C PHE A 55 5.47 2.31 10.10
N GLU A 56 5.09 3.08 9.10
CA GLU A 56 4.82 4.51 9.20
C GLU A 56 3.57 4.84 8.39
N THR A 57 2.87 5.89 8.80
CA THR A 57 1.63 6.33 8.16
C THR A 57 1.70 7.79 7.74
N HIS A 58 1.12 8.07 6.59
CA HIS A 58 0.94 9.41 6.07
C HIS A 58 -0.53 9.61 5.76
N VAL A 59 -1.15 10.62 6.38
CA VAL A 59 -2.56 10.92 6.20
C VAL A 59 -2.71 12.07 5.20
N LEU A 60 -3.46 11.85 4.12
CA LEU A 60 -3.79 12.92 3.18
C LEU A 60 -4.85 13.83 3.80
N ASN A 61 -4.64 15.14 3.73
CA ASN A 61 -5.61 16.13 4.23
C ASN A 61 -6.89 16.09 3.41
N ASP A 62 -6.76 15.90 2.09
CA ASP A 62 -7.89 15.70 1.19
C ASP A 62 -7.75 14.35 0.50
N PRO A 63 -8.36 13.29 1.04
CA PRO A 63 -8.22 11.96 0.47
C PRO A 63 -8.93 11.79 -0.88
N LEU A 64 -9.85 12.69 -1.25
CA LEU A 64 -10.59 12.59 -2.50
C LEU A 64 -9.94 13.35 -3.65
N ALA A 65 -9.38 14.53 -3.38
CA ALA A 65 -8.84 15.41 -4.41
C ALA A 65 -7.40 15.85 -4.14
N GLY A 66 -6.72 15.27 -3.17
CA GLY A 66 -5.37 15.65 -2.75
C GLY A 66 -4.26 15.11 -3.65
N PHE A 67 -4.39 15.24 -4.98
CA PHE A 67 -3.39 14.74 -5.93
C PHE A 67 -2.07 15.51 -5.82
N SER A 68 -2.11 16.84 -5.67
CA SER A 68 -0.90 17.65 -5.49
C SER A 68 -0.18 17.31 -4.19
N GLU A 69 -0.93 17.22 -3.11
CA GLU A 69 -0.43 16.79 -1.80
C GLU A 69 0.21 15.40 -1.88
N GLY A 70 -0.46 14.46 -2.54
CA GLY A 70 0.03 13.10 -2.72
C GLY A 70 1.32 13.03 -3.52
N ARG A 71 1.47 13.87 -4.54
CA ARG A 71 2.69 13.91 -5.36
C ARG A 71 3.87 14.51 -4.62
N ILE A 72 3.62 15.49 -3.75
CA ILE A 72 4.66 16.02 -2.86
C ILE A 72 5.11 14.94 -1.88
N LEU A 73 4.14 14.23 -1.29
CA LEU A 73 4.41 13.11 -0.40
C LEU A 73 5.21 12.00 -1.10
N ALA A 74 4.89 11.70 -2.35
CA ALA A 74 5.61 10.69 -3.14
C ALA A 74 7.10 11.04 -3.27
N ARG A 75 7.43 12.30 -3.52
CA ARG A 75 8.83 12.76 -3.57
C ARG A 75 9.52 12.61 -2.23
N PHE A 76 8.82 12.92 -1.15
CA PHE A 76 9.34 12.77 0.20
C PHE A 76 9.63 11.30 0.50
N MET A 77 8.69 10.41 0.20
CA MET A 77 8.87 8.98 0.42
C MET A 77 9.99 8.38 -0.43
N ALA A 78 10.17 8.87 -1.66
CA ALA A 78 11.22 8.38 -2.55
C ALA A 78 12.61 8.61 -1.98
N ALA A 79 12.79 9.69 -1.20
CA ALA A 79 14.08 10.02 -0.57
C ALA A 79 14.50 8.99 0.48
N SER A 80 13.56 8.23 1.04
CA SER A 80 13.83 7.20 2.05
C SER A 80 13.58 5.78 1.54
N SER A 81 13.71 5.58 0.22
CA SER A 81 13.52 4.28 -0.40
C SER A 81 14.59 3.27 0.04
N GLU A 82 14.24 2.00 -0.04
CA GLU A 82 15.07 0.88 0.34
C GLU A 82 15.67 0.17 -0.88
N ARG A 83 16.35 -0.94 -0.62
CA ARG A 83 16.96 -1.76 -1.66
C ARG A 83 15.93 -2.46 -2.53
N GLU A 84 14.84 -2.93 -1.92
CA GLU A 84 13.72 -3.55 -2.58
C GLU A 84 12.45 -2.77 -2.27
N ASN A 85 11.84 -2.19 -3.29
CA ASN A 85 10.65 -1.37 -3.13
C ASN A 85 9.47 -2.03 -3.83
N LEU A 86 8.39 -2.25 -3.08
CA LEU A 86 7.15 -2.81 -3.58
C LEU A 86 6.06 -1.76 -3.42
N VAL A 87 5.29 -1.52 -4.47
CA VAL A 87 4.19 -0.56 -4.47
C VAL A 87 2.90 -1.30 -4.77
N ASN A 88 2.00 -1.35 -3.78
CA ASN A 88 0.66 -1.88 -3.98
C ASN A 88 -0.22 -0.78 -4.56
N LEU A 89 -0.84 -1.04 -5.71
CA LEU A 89 -1.68 -0.08 -6.41
C LEU A 89 -3.17 -0.22 -6.08
N CYS A 90 -3.53 -1.15 -5.21
CA CYS A 90 -4.93 -1.43 -4.87
C CYS A 90 -5.31 -0.87 -3.50
N GLY A 91 -6.59 -0.54 -3.38
CA GLY A 91 -7.17 0.00 -2.16
C GLY A 91 -7.07 1.52 -2.10
N GLY A 92 -7.83 2.09 -1.18
CA GLY A 92 -7.84 3.53 -0.99
C GLY A 92 -8.54 4.32 -2.09
N THR A 93 -8.39 5.62 -2.03
CA THR A 93 -8.94 6.56 -3.00
C THR A 93 -8.02 6.70 -4.22
N ALA A 94 -8.54 7.31 -5.27
CA ALA A 94 -7.74 7.61 -6.46
C ALA A 94 -6.52 8.49 -6.13
N ALA A 95 -6.67 9.45 -5.21
CA ALA A 95 -5.55 10.31 -4.79
C ALA A 95 -4.46 9.53 -4.07
N MET A 96 -4.83 8.57 -3.22
CA MET A 96 -3.87 7.68 -2.56
C MET A 96 -3.15 6.78 -3.57
N GLN A 97 -3.89 6.23 -4.52
CA GLN A 97 -3.33 5.38 -5.57
C GLN A 97 -2.39 6.18 -6.48
N ASP A 98 -2.77 7.39 -6.86
CA ASP A 98 -1.90 8.29 -7.63
C ASP A 98 -0.61 8.60 -6.88
N CYS A 99 -0.69 8.79 -5.57
CA CYS A 99 0.48 9.03 -4.72
C CYS A 99 1.50 7.89 -4.83
N VAL A 100 1.07 6.65 -4.60
CA VAL A 100 1.99 5.51 -4.63
C VAL A 100 2.44 5.17 -6.06
N ALA A 101 1.59 5.39 -7.06
CA ALA A 101 1.98 5.24 -8.47
C ALA A 101 3.04 6.27 -8.88
N SER A 102 2.91 7.50 -8.40
CA SER A 102 3.90 8.57 -8.62
C SER A 102 5.23 8.20 -7.96
N LEU A 103 5.18 7.64 -6.76
CA LEU A 103 6.38 7.15 -6.07
C LEU A 103 7.10 6.08 -6.91
N ALA A 104 6.35 5.11 -7.44
CA ALA A 104 6.93 4.07 -8.28
C ALA A 104 7.62 4.66 -9.52
N SER A 105 7.00 5.66 -10.15
CA SER A 105 7.59 6.36 -11.30
C SER A 105 8.87 7.09 -10.93
N ILE A 106 8.90 7.76 -9.78
CA ILE A 106 10.10 8.47 -9.31
C ILE A 106 11.24 7.47 -9.06
N LEU A 107 10.96 6.38 -8.35
CA LEU A 107 11.96 5.36 -8.06
C LEU A 107 12.52 4.72 -9.33
N ARG A 108 11.67 4.44 -10.29
CA ARG A 108 12.07 3.88 -11.56
C ARG A 108 12.95 4.83 -12.35
N ARG A 109 12.58 6.13 -12.41
CA ARG A 109 13.36 7.17 -13.07
C ARG A 109 14.74 7.33 -12.41
N ASP A 110 14.80 7.17 -11.08
CA ASP A 110 16.05 7.29 -10.32
C ASP A 110 16.91 6.03 -10.35
N GLY A 111 16.52 5.03 -11.14
CA GLY A 111 17.27 3.78 -11.27
C GLY A 111 17.13 2.84 -10.06
N LYS A 112 16.16 3.07 -9.19
CA LYS A 112 15.91 2.23 -8.04
C LYS A 112 15.12 1.01 -8.43
N HIS A 113 15.32 -0.09 -7.68
CA HIS A 113 14.51 -1.28 -7.85
C HIS A 113 13.10 -1.04 -7.32
N VAL A 114 12.09 -1.23 -8.17
CA VAL A 114 10.69 -1.10 -7.78
C VAL A 114 9.84 -2.12 -8.53
N ARG A 115 8.93 -2.77 -7.80
CA ARG A 115 7.91 -3.65 -8.37
C ARG A 115 6.54 -3.10 -8.01
N GLU A 116 5.68 -2.97 -9.00
CA GLU A 116 4.29 -2.59 -8.81
C GLU A 116 3.45 -3.85 -8.75
N VAL A 117 2.61 -3.94 -7.74
CA VAL A 117 1.76 -5.10 -7.49
C VAL A 117 0.33 -4.66 -7.22
N ALA A 118 -0.61 -5.56 -7.43
CA ALA A 118 -2.01 -5.36 -7.08
C ALA A 118 -2.48 -6.53 -6.22
N ALA A 119 -2.96 -6.24 -5.04
CA ALA A 119 -3.62 -7.23 -4.19
C ALA A 119 -5.07 -7.36 -4.64
N ILE A 120 -5.49 -8.56 -5.01
CA ILE A 120 -6.81 -8.82 -5.59
C ILE A 120 -7.59 -9.77 -4.70
N ASP A 121 -8.84 -9.43 -4.42
CA ASP A 121 -9.80 -10.29 -3.76
C ASP A 121 -10.93 -10.61 -4.75
N ARG A 122 -11.03 -11.88 -5.14
CA ARG A 122 -12.02 -12.32 -6.13
C ARG A 122 -13.39 -12.65 -5.54
N ARG A 123 -13.52 -12.56 -4.22
CA ARG A 123 -14.81 -12.77 -3.56
C ARG A 123 -15.75 -11.62 -3.89
N ASP A 124 -17.07 -11.84 -3.77
CA ASP A 124 -18.02 -10.75 -3.92
C ASP A 124 -17.90 -9.72 -2.79
N LEU A 125 -18.48 -8.54 -3.00
CA LEU A 125 -18.36 -7.43 -2.04
C LEU A 125 -18.95 -7.76 -0.68
N LEU A 126 -20.00 -8.57 -0.63
CA LEU A 126 -20.64 -8.93 0.63
C LEU A 126 -19.72 -9.80 1.49
N GLU A 127 -19.06 -10.77 0.87
CA GLU A 127 -18.09 -11.63 1.57
C GLU A 127 -16.88 -10.83 2.02
N GLN A 128 -16.38 -9.91 1.19
CA GLN A 128 -15.27 -9.04 1.55
C GLN A 128 -15.60 -8.18 2.77
N ARG A 129 -16.83 -7.72 2.88
CA ARG A 129 -17.28 -6.93 4.04
C ARG A 129 -17.45 -7.78 5.29
N ARG A 130 -17.91 -9.02 5.15
CA ARG A 130 -18.08 -9.93 6.28
C ARG A 130 -16.76 -10.41 6.86
N ALA A 131 -15.82 -10.73 6.00
CA ALA A 131 -14.51 -11.25 6.39
C ALA A 131 -13.41 -10.56 5.58
N PRO A 132 -13.05 -9.31 5.93
CA PRO A 132 -12.10 -8.54 5.14
C PRO A 132 -10.67 -9.06 5.26
N LEU A 133 -10.32 -9.71 6.36
CA LEU A 133 -8.95 -10.18 6.62
C LEU A 133 -8.75 -11.61 6.14
N VAL A 134 -8.90 -11.79 4.84
CA VAL A 134 -8.65 -13.06 4.15
C VAL A 134 -7.65 -12.78 3.04
N VAL A 135 -6.60 -13.59 2.96
CA VAL A 135 -5.54 -13.43 1.97
C VAL A 135 -6.09 -13.71 0.58
N GLY A 136 -5.92 -12.75 -0.32
CA GLY A 136 -6.28 -12.87 -1.73
C GLY A 136 -5.08 -13.27 -2.58
N GLU A 137 -4.95 -12.62 -3.74
CA GLU A 137 -3.89 -12.87 -4.70
C GLU A 137 -3.03 -11.62 -4.86
N LEU A 138 -1.78 -11.82 -5.28
CA LEU A 138 -0.90 -10.73 -5.66
C LEU A 138 -0.57 -10.87 -7.14
N VAL A 139 -0.88 -9.82 -7.89
CA VAL A 139 -0.56 -9.76 -9.32
C VAL A 139 0.54 -8.72 -9.52
N GLU A 140 1.58 -9.08 -10.21
CA GLU A 140 2.64 -8.14 -10.55
C GLU A 140 2.25 -7.34 -11.79
N ILE A 141 2.35 -6.01 -11.67
CA ILE A 141 2.06 -5.08 -12.75
C ILE A 141 3.38 -4.47 -13.19
N SER A 142 4.24 -5.27 -13.78
CA SER A 142 5.48 -4.73 -14.33
C SER A 142 5.21 -4.16 -15.70
N PRO A 143 5.76 -2.95 -16.03
CA PRO A 143 5.58 -2.43 -17.37
C PRO A 143 6.23 -3.37 -18.38
N ALA A 144 5.55 -3.59 -19.50
CA ALA A 144 6.13 -4.30 -20.62
C ALA A 144 7.33 -3.53 -21.12
N VAL A 145 8.43 -4.20 -21.22
CA VAL A 145 9.67 -3.61 -21.71
C VAL A 145 9.73 -3.73 -23.22
#